data_29ef1425456c4e2acb63294c86cff9d3
#
_entry.id   29ef1425456c4e2acb63294c86cff9d3
#
_cell.length_a   1.000
_cell.length_b   1.000
_cell.length_c   1.000
_cell.angle_alpha   90.00
_cell.angle_beta   90.00
_cell.angle_gamma   90.00
#
_symmetry.space_group_name_H-M   'P 1'
#
loop_
_entity.id
_entity.type
_entity.pdbx_description
1 polymer ?
#
loop_
_entity_poly.entity_id
_entity_poly.type
_entity_poly.pdbx_seq_one_letter_code
_entity_poly.pdbx_strand_id
1 'polypeptide(L)'
;MTELPDLDGRQVFITGANGFVGRALADRCRGLGADVVGLDTDAALERGVVAGDITDPAPWQGLLHGCDLMIHTAAVMTNNVDPALAWSVNVVGTRRVIEASADAGVGRLVHLSSMGVARFAQTQTEAVRRFNPDAPLDERWPLMPTGNPYTDTKIAGEHVVLAAHAAGEVAATIIRPADVYGPGCRPWVLEPLAAIRAGRFLLPNHGRGLFTAIYVDDLVDGILAAATTEVAAGHIIHLGGEQPVTTAEYFGHFYRMLGLEGPPRSYSTRTAIAVAEAARRSYQLAHKPTELGRGVMEMLNKSRPVSNAKAHELLGWEPQVSLDEGMARTEEWLRTEGHLGDAAR
;
A
#
# COMPACT_ATOMS: atom_id res chain seq x y z
N MET A 1 18.64 0.77 -14.60
CA MET A 1 17.90 1.93 -14.03
C MET A 1 16.66 2.10 -14.89
N THR A 2 15.50 2.01 -14.29
CA THR A 2 14.23 2.33 -14.98
C THR A 2 14.31 3.79 -15.42
N GLU A 3 14.16 4.05 -16.71
CA GLU A 3 14.11 5.41 -17.22
C GLU A 3 12.80 6.04 -16.75
N LEU A 4 12.90 7.16 -16.02
CA LEU A 4 11.72 7.83 -15.49
C LEU A 4 10.97 8.50 -16.65
N PRO A 5 9.63 8.48 -16.63
CA PRO A 5 8.85 9.12 -17.67
C PRO A 5 9.04 10.64 -17.65
N ASP A 6 9.04 11.24 -18.82
CA ASP A 6 8.88 12.68 -18.98
C ASP A 6 7.39 13.03 -18.78
N LEU A 7 7.10 13.85 -17.77
CA LEU A 7 5.76 14.34 -17.47
C LEU A 7 5.63 15.84 -17.71
N ASP A 8 6.58 16.48 -18.39
CA ASP A 8 6.57 17.92 -18.63
C ASP A 8 5.27 18.35 -19.34
N GLY A 9 4.56 19.30 -18.73
CA GLY A 9 3.28 19.81 -19.21
C GLY A 9 2.09 18.84 -19.15
N ARG A 10 2.25 17.63 -18.62
CA ARG A 10 1.12 16.70 -18.41
C ARG A 10 0.31 17.07 -17.17
N GLN A 11 -1.00 16.94 -17.27
CA GLN A 11 -1.90 17.11 -16.14
C GLN A 11 -2.15 15.77 -15.45
N VAL A 12 -1.80 15.70 -14.16
CA VAL A 12 -1.96 14.49 -13.33
C VAL A 12 -2.94 14.76 -12.20
N PHE A 13 -3.99 13.93 -12.10
CA PHE A 13 -4.94 13.99 -11.01
C PHE A 13 -4.72 12.81 -10.04
N ILE A 14 -4.58 13.11 -8.74
CA ILE A 14 -4.29 12.11 -7.72
C ILE A 14 -5.38 12.14 -6.65
N THR A 15 -6.14 11.06 -6.49
CA THR A 15 -7.04 10.91 -5.34
C THR A 15 -6.31 10.28 -4.16
N GLY A 16 -6.68 10.65 -2.93
CA GLY A 16 -5.94 10.23 -1.73
C GLY A 16 -4.59 10.96 -1.60
N ALA A 17 -4.52 12.21 -2.13
CA ALA A 17 -3.30 13.00 -2.26
C ALA A 17 -2.67 13.43 -0.93
N ASN A 18 -3.43 13.42 0.18
CA ASN A 18 -2.90 13.64 1.53
C ASN A 18 -2.36 12.36 2.19
N GLY A 19 -2.63 11.20 1.60
CA GLY A 19 -2.13 9.91 2.06
C GLY A 19 -0.61 9.77 1.88
N PHE A 20 -0.03 8.75 2.50
CA PHE A 20 1.41 8.47 2.45
C PHE A 20 1.93 8.31 1.00
N VAL A 21 1.32 7.42 0.21
CA VAL A 21 1.71 7.20 -1.20
C VAL A 21 1.27 8.35 -2.09
N GLY A 22 0.10 8.94 -1.84
CA GLY A 22 -0.43 10.06 -2.63
C GLY A 22 0.48 11.30 -2.58
N ARG A 23 1.03 11.63 -1.41
CA ARG A 23 2.01 12.73 -1.25
C ARG A 23 3.27 12.46 -2.05
N ALA A 24 3.86 11.28 -1.89
CA ALA A 24 5.08 10.92 -2.61
C ALA A 24 4.88 10.95 -4.12
N LEU A 25 3.72 10.49 -4.62
CA LEU A 25 3.33 10.59 -6.03
C LEU A 25 3.24 12.04 -6.49
N ALA A 26 2.53 12.89 -5.73
CA ALA A 26 2.35 14.30 -6.08
C ALA A 26 3.69 15.03 -6.17
N ASP A 27 4.58 14.80 -5.21
CA ASP A 27 5.91 15.42 -5.17
C ASP A 27 6.79 14.90 -6.33
N ARG A 28 6.74 13.60 -6.61
CA ARG A 28 7.48 13.01 -7.73
C ARG A 28 6.99 13.49 -9.09
N CYS A 29 5.66 13.54 -9.30
CA CYS A 29 5.09 14.05 -10.55
C CYS A 29 5.49 15.51 -10.81
N ARG A 30 5.41 16.37 -9.78
CA ARG A 30 5.88 17.77 -9.90
C ARG A 30 7.38 17.87 -10.20
N GLY A 31 8.18 17.02 -9.56
CA GLY A 31 9.63 16.92 -9.83
C GLY A 31 9.96 16.50 -11.26
N LEU A 32 9.01 15.85 -11.95
CA LEU A 32 9.09 15.44 -13.37
C LEU A 32 8.36 16.41 -14.32
N GLY A 33 7.99 17.62 -13.87
CA GLY A 33 7.39 18.67 -14.68
C GLY A 33 5.88 18.60 -14.84
N ALA A 34 5.17 17.70 -14.14
CA ALA A 34 3.71 17.60 -14.25
C ALA A 34 2.97 18.70 -13.48
N ASP A 35 1.84 19.14 -14.03
CA ASP A 35 0.82 19.89 -13.31
C ASP A 35 -0.06 18.91 -12.51
N VAL A 36 0.01 18.99 -11.17
CA VAL A 36 -0.64 18.04 -10.28
C VAL A 36 -1.79 18.67 -9.54
N VAL A 37 -2.98 18.09 -9.68
CA VAL A 37 -4.16 18.35 -8.85
C VAL A 37 -4.40 17.15 -7.93
N GLY A 38 -4.42 17.39 -6.64
CA GLY A 38 -4.74 16.40 -5.61
C GLY A 38 -6.21 16.49 -5.17
N LEU A 39 -6.81 15.36 -4.84
CA LEU A 39 -8.12 15.26 -4.19
C LEU A 39 -7.98 14.44 -2.91
N ASP A 40 -8.52 14.94 -1.80
CA ASP A 40 -8.65 14.20 -0.55
C ASP A 40 -9.87 14.69 0.22
N THR A 41 -10.26 14.00 1.29
CA THR A 41 -11.36 14.45 2.17
C THR A 41 -11.08 15.80 2.82
N ASP A 42 -9.81 16.08 3.10
CA ASP A 42 -9.35 17.34 3.65
C ASP A 42 -8.53 18.12 2.61
N ALA A 43 -8.77 19.42 2.48
CA ALA A 43 -7.98 20.28 1.62
C ALA A 43 -6.57 20.52 2.18
N ALA A 44 -5.61 20.67 1.28
CA ALA A 44 -4.26 21.17 1.55
C ALA A 44 -3.83 22.04 0.36
N LEU A 45 -4.40 23.22 0.26
CA LEU A 45 -4.30 24.10 -0.91
C LEU A 45 -2.85 24.51 -1.20
N GLU A 46 -2.02 24.65 -0.19
CA GLU A 46 -0.57 24.91 -0.35
C GLU A 46 0.18 23.79 -1.05
N ARG A 47 -0.43 22.59 -1.12
CA ARG A 47 0.08 21.42 -1.85
C ARG A 47 -0.75 21.09 -3.08
N GLY A 48 -1.66 21.98 -3.49
CA GLY A 48 -2.55 21.76 -4.62
C GLY A 48 -3.57 20.61 -4.39
N VAL A 49 -3.97 20.37 -3.12
CA VAL A 49 -4.97 19.35 -2.78
C VAL A 49 -6.30 20.03 -2.45
N VAL A 50 -7.34 19.69 -3.20
CA VAL A 50 -8.72 20.15 -2.98
C VAL A 50 -9.48 19.14 -2.12
N ALA A 51 -10.46 19.63 -1.36
CA ALA A 51 -11.37 18.77 -0.61
C ALA A 51 -12.41 18.14 -1.54
N GLY A 52 -12.67 16.84 -1.36
CA GLY A 52 -13.74 16.14 -2.05
C GLY A 52 -13.84 14.67 -1.67
N ASP A 53 -15.03 14.12 -1.85
CA ASP A 53 -15.34 12.72 -1.61
C ASP A 53 -15.43 11.99 -2.96
N ILE A 54 -14.67 10.89 -3.09
CA ILE A 54 -14.71 10.07 -4.32
C ILE A 54 -16.07 9.39 -4.55
N THR A 55 -16.93 9.31 -3.53
CA THR A 55 -18.27 8.77 -3.65
C THR A 55 -19.27 9.77 -4.24
N ASP A 56 -18.94 11.09 -4.22
CA ASP A 56 -19.68 12.18 -4.83
C ASP A 56 -18.79 13.00 -5.77
N PRO A 57 -18.71 12.67 -7.07
CA PRO A 57 -17.83 13.35 -8.01
C PRO A 57 -18.32 14.74 -8.44
N ALA A 58 -19.59 15.09 -8.24
CA ALA A 58 -20.16 16.34 -8.73
C ALA A 58 -19.35 17.60 -8.36
N PRO A 59 -18.81 17.74 -7.13
CA PRO A 59 -18.03 18.92 -6.74
C PRO A 59 -16.64 19.02 -7.40
N TRP A 60 -16.04 17.90 -7.82
CA TRP A 60 -14.64 17.88 -8.26
C TRP A 60 -14.43 17.34 -9.69
N GLN A 61 -15.39 16.63 -10.30
CA GLN A 61 -15.20 16.03 -11.62
C GLN A 61 -14.80 17.05 -12.71
N GLY A 62 -15.23 18.31 -12.59
CA GLY A 62 -14.84 19.37 -13.52
C GLY A 62 -13.33 19.66 -13.52
N LEU A 63 -12.59 19.28 -12.47
CA LEU A 63 -11.15 19.44 -12.40
C LEU A 63 -10.39 18.41 -13.26
N LEU A 64 -11.08 17.41 -13.81
CA LEU A 64 -10.48 16.41 -14.71
C LEU A 64 -10.39 16.87 -16.16
N HIS A 65 -10.93 18.04 -16.52
CA HIS A 65 -10.82 18.55 -17.88
C HIS A 65 -9.36 18.76 -18.28
N GLY A 66 -8.93 18.10 -19.34
CA GLY A 66 -7.56 18.15 -19.82
C GLY A 66 -6.58 17.27 -19.05
N CYS A 67 -7.07 16.45 -18.12
CA CYS A 67 -6.23 15.52 -17.36
C CYS A 67 -5.77 14.36 -18.25
N ASP A 68 -4.45 14.16 -18.31
CA ASP A 68 -3.81 13.07 -19.06
C ASP A 68 -3.83 11.76 -18.27
N LEU A 69 -3.65 11.86 -16.94
CA LEU A 69 -3.39 10.73 -16.06
C LEU A 69 -4.17 10.84 -14.74
N MET A 70 -4.95 9.82 -14.43
CA MET A 70 -5.57 9.61 -13.11
C MET A 70 -4.80 8.58 -12.32
N ILE A 71 -4.33 8.93 -11.12
CA ILE A 71 -3.75 7.98 -10.16
C ILE A 71 -4.69 7.88 -8.96
N HIS A 72 -5.38 6.75 -8.84
CA HIS A 72 -6.40 6.52 -7.83
C HIS A 72 -5.81 5.77 -6.62
N THR A 73 -5.45 6.51 -5.56
CA THR A 73 -4.91 5.93 -4.32
C THR A 73 -5.88 6.04 -3.14
N ALA A 74 -6.96 6.82 -3.26
CA ALA A 74 -7.95 6.97 -2.19
C ALA A 74 -8.60 5.64 -1.81
N ALA A 75 -8.56 5.30 -0.55
CA ALA A 75 -9.21 4.11 0.01
C ALA A 75 -9.32 4.21 1.53
N VAL A 76 -10.30 3.53 2.10
CA VAL A 76 -10.33 3.21 3.53
C VAL A 76 -9.44 1.97 3.76
N MET A 77 -8.35 2.13 4.52
CA MET A 77 -7.29 1.12 4.70
C MET A 77 -7.25 0.49 6.10
N THR A 78 -8.34 0.51 6.85
CA THR A 78 -8.40 -0.09 8.19
C THR A 78 -9.18 -1.39 8.21
N ASN A 79 -8.74 -2.35 9.03
CA ASN A 79 -9.46 -3.62 9.24
C ASN A 79 -10.66 -3.47 10.18
N ASN A 80 -10.77 -2.34 10.89
CA ASN A 80 -11.83 -2.05 11.87
C ASN A 80 -12.86 -1.04 11.34
N VAL A 81 -13.12 -1.06 10.05
CA VAL A 81 -14.11 -0.21 9.39
C VAL A 81 -15.47 -0.91 9.34
N ASP A 82 -16.54 -0.13 9.35
CA ASP A 82 -17.86 -0.61 8.94
C ASP A 82 -17.78 -1.16 7.51
N PRO A 83 -18.16 -2.42 7.28
CA PRO A 83 -18.15 -3.02 5.95
C PRO A 83 -18.93 -2.20 4.90
N ALA A 84 -20.03 -1.54 5.28
CA ALA A 84 -20.80 -0.70 4.38
C ALA A 84 -20.01 0.56 3.96
N LEU A 85 -19.28 1.18 4.89
CA LEU A 85 -18.39 2.31 4.59
C LEU A 85 -17.22 1.87 3.71
N ALA A 86 -16.58 0.74 4.04
CA ALA A 86 -15.50 0.21 3.21
C ALA A 86 -15.98 -0.07 1.78
N TRP A 87 -17.17 -0.64 1.61
CA TRP A 87 -17.77 -0.89 0.31
C TRP A 87 -18.07 0.40 -0.44
N SER A 88 -18.73 1.36 0.23
CA SER A 88 -19.07 2.65 -0.37
C SER A 88 -17.82 3.37 -0.91
N VAL A 89 -16.75 3.42 -0.15
CA VAL A 89 -15.51 4.13 -0.56
C VAL A 89 -14.70 3.31 -1.55
N ASN A 90 -14.33 2.08 -1.20
CA ASN A 90 -13.35 1.31 -1.98
C ASN A 90 -13.93 0.68 -3.25
N VAL A 91 -15.26 0.50 -3.35
CA VAL A 91 -15.90 -0.11 -4.52
C VAL A 91 -16.73 0.91 -5.28
N VAL A 92 -17.71 1.52 -4.63
CA VAL A 92 -18.60 2.51 -5.29
C VAL A 92 -17.80 3.77 -5.62
N GLY A 93 -16.97 4.28 -4.70
CA GLY A 93 -16.09 5.43 -4.93
C GLY A 93 -15.12 5.18 -6.08
N THR A 94 -14.50 3.99 -6.15
CA THR A 94 -13.65 3.60 -7.29
C THR A 94 -14.44 3.63 -8.61
N ARG A 95 -15.67 3.11 -8.62
CA ARG A 95 -16.53 3.18 -9.83
C ARG A 95 -16.83 4.63 -10.23
N ARG A 96 -17.10 5.50 -9.26
CA ARG A 96 -17.35 6.93 -9.52
C ARG A 96 -16.12 7.66 -10.08
N VAL A 97 -14.93 7.33 -9.57
CA VAL A 97 -13.67 7.86 -10.13
C VAL A 97 -13.48 7.44 -11.58
N ILE A 98 -13.78 6.18 -11.91
CA ILE A 98 -13.70 5.66 -13.28
C ILE A 98 -14.67 6.40 -14.19
N GLU A 99 -15.94 6.52 -13.78
CA GLU A 99 -17.00 7.23 -14.54
C GLU A 99 -16.57 8.68 -14.82
N ALA A 100 -16.14 9.41 -13.79
CA ALA A 100 -15.68 10.79 -13.95
C ALA A 100 -14.44 10.90 -14.87
N SER A 101 -13.53 9.92 -14.79
CA SER A 101 -12.34 9.88 -15.67
C SER A 101 -12.73 9.61 -17.13
N ALA A 102 -13.66 8.67 -17.36
CA ALA A 102 -14.17 8.35 -18.70
C ALA A 102 -14.90 9.54 -19.32
N ASP A 103 -15.80 10.19 -18.56
CA ASP A 103 -16.55 11.36 -18.99
C ASP A 103 -15.65 12.55 -19.34
N ALA A 104 -14.53 12.70 -18.64
CA ALA A 104 -13.54 13.75 -18.90
C ALA A 104 -12.55 13.38 -20.03
N GLY A 105 -12.56 12.13 -20.51
CA GLY A 105 -11.63 11.67 -21.54
C GLY A 105 -10.21 11.46 -21.06
N VAL A 106 -10.02 11.11 -19.77
CA VAL A 106 -8.71 10.82 -19.19
C VAL A 106 -8.05 9.66 -19.94
N GLY A 107 -6.84 9.88 -20.45
CA GLY A 107 -6.14 8.90 -21.30
C GLY A 107 -5.72 7.63 -20.57
N ARG A 108 -5.38 7.73 -19.28
CA ARG A 108 -4.88 6.61 -18.49
C ARG A 108 -5.32 6.69 -17.02
N LEU A 109 -5.70 5.55 -16.45
CA LEU A 109 -6.00 5.41 -15.02
C LEU A 109 -5.09 4.35 -14.39
N VAL A 110 -4.44 4.68 -13.28
CA VAL A 110 -3.73 3.70 -12.43
C VAL A 110 -4.46 3.58 -11.10
N HIS A 111 -4.91 2.37 -10.79
CA HIS A 111 -5.58 2.05 -9.52
C HIS A 111 -4.62 1.39 -8.55
N LEU A 112 -4.46 1.97 -7.36
CA LEU A 112 -3.64 1.37 -6.30
C LEU A 112 -4.48 0.38 -5.48
N SER A 113 -4.22 -0.90 -5.71
CA SER A 113 -4.75 -2.01 -4.92
C SER A 113 -3.79 -2.34 -3.75
N SER A 114 -3.62 -3.60 -3.42
CA SER A 114 -2.74 -4.06 -2.33
C SER A 114 -2.41 -5.54 -2.50
N MET A 115 -1.23 -5.98 -2.08
CA MET A 115 -0.95 -7.41 -1.89
C MET A 115 -1.83 -8.07 -0.80
N GLY A 116 -2.53 -7.28 0.00
CA GLY A 116 -3.57 -7.76 0.91
C GLY A 116 -4.65 -8.60 0.22
N VAL A 117 -4.95 -8.34 -1.06
CA VAL A 117 -5.93 -9.11 -1.86
C VAL A 117 -5.52 -10.57 -2.05
N ALA A 118 -4.21 -10.87 -2.05
CA ALA A 118 -3.67 -12.21 -2.16
C ALA A 118 -3.51 -12.92 -0.79
N ARG A 119 -4.16 -12.41 0.27
CA ARG A 119 -4.03 -12.93 1.64
C ARG A 119 -4.31 -14.43 1.75
N PHE A 120 -5.29 -14.93 1.03
CA PHE A 120 -5.57 -16.37 0.98
C PHE A 120 -4.35 -17.15 0.50
N ALA A 121 -3.69 -16.70 -0.57
CA ALA A 121 -2.49 -17.35 -1.11
C ALA A 121 -1.26 -17.25 -0.18
N GLN A 122 -1.26 -16.28 0.74
CA GLN A 122 -0.21 -16.10 1.74
C GLN A 122 -0.37 -17.04 2.95
N THR A 123 -1.55 -17.65 3.12
CA THR A 123 -1.79 -18.62 4.18
C THR A 123 -1.22 -19.98 3.82
N GLN A 124 -0.72 -20.72 4.81
CA GLN A 124 -0.23 -22.09 4.61
C GLN A 124 -1.35 -23.14 4.71
N THR A 125 -2.50 -22.90 4.09
CA THR A 125 -3.56 -23.90 4.05
C THR A 125 -3.16 -25.07 3.16
N GLU A 126 -3.71 -26.26 3.43
CA GLU A 126 -3.43 -27.45 2.61
C GLU A 126 -3.83 -27.24 1.13
N ALA A 127 -4.90 -26.50 0.88
CA ALA A 127 -5.32 -26.14 -0.48
C ALA A 127 -4.25 -25.30 -1.21
N VAL A 128 -3.67 -24.30 -0.54
CA VAL A 128 -2.60 -23.47 -1.10
C VAL A 128 -1.32 -24.26 -1.31
N ARG A 129 -0.97 -25.16 -0.39
CA ARG A 129 0.21 -26.03 -0.54
C ARG A 129 0.10 -26.98 -1.74
N ARG A 130 -1.10 -27.50 -2.01
CA ARG A 130 -1.35 -28.37 -3.15
C ARG A 130 -1.21 -27.63 -4.49
N PHE A 131 -1.46 -26.31 -4.52
CA PHE A 131 -1.45 -25.55 -5.78
C PHE A 131 -0.03 -25.30 -6.30
N ASN A 132 0.89 -24.82 -5.48
CA ASN A 132 2.33 -24.75 -5.72
C ASN A 132 3.04 -24.29 -4.43
N PRO A 133 3.69 -25.18 -3.66
CA PRO A 133 4.18 -24.85 -2.32
C PRO A 133 5.30 -23.82 -2.29
N ASP A 134 6.14 -23.75 -3.34
CA ASP A 134 7.39 -22.99 -3.34
C ASP A 134 7.39 -21.78 -4.30
N ALA A 135 6.33 -21.60 -5.10
CA ALA A 135 6.29 -20.49 -6.05
C ALA A 135 6.08 -19.14 -5.33
N PRO A 136 6.76 -18.08 -5.79
CA PRO A 136 6.44 -16.72 -5.36
C PRO A 136 5.01 -16.35 -5.76
N LEU A 137 4.45 -15.34 -5.08
CA LEU A 137 3.15 -14.79 -5.42
C LEU A 137 3.28 -13.96 -6.69
N ASP A 138 2.70 -14.44 -7.78
CA ASP A 138 2.49 -13.68 -9.00
C ASP A 138 1.02 -13.26 -9.15
N GLU A 139 0.71 -12.51 -10.19
CA GLU A 139 -0.62 -11.94 -10.43
C GLU A 139 -1.70 -12.97 -10.78
N ARG A 140 -1.31 -14.21 -11.10
CA ARG A 140 -2.21 -15.32 -11.48
C ARG A 140 -2.80 -16.06 -10.28
N TRP A 141 -2.30 -15.80 -9.08
CA TRP A 141 -2.86 -16.41 -7.87
C TRP A 141 -4.32 -16.00 -7.68
N PRO A 142 -5.20 -16.98 -7.40
CA PRO A 142 -6.62 -16.69 -7.21
C PRO A 142 -6.86 -15.79 -6.01
N LEU A 143 -7.76 -14.83 -6.17
CA LEU A 143 -8.22 -13.97 -5.10
C LEU A 143 -9.46 -14.59 -4.45
N MET A 144 -9.47 -14.67 -3.14
CA MET A 144 -10.61 -15.18 -2.38
C MET A 144 -10.96 -14.21 -1.25
N PRO A 145 -12.24 -13.83 -1.11
CA PRO A 145 -12.72 -13.07 0.03
C PRO A 145 -12.37 -13.79 1.34
N THR A 146 -11.98 -13.03 2.34
CA THR A 146 -11.53 -13.53 3.65
C THR A 146 -12.45 -13.13 4.80
N GLY A 147 -13.49 -12.33 4.53
CA GLY A 147 -14.33 -11.69 5.53
C GLY A 147 -13.70 -10.44 6.15
N ASN A 148 -12.54 -10.00 5.63
CA ASN A 148 -11.92 -8.75 6.04
C ASN A 148 -12.42 -7.61 5.14
N PRO A 149 -13.10 -6.57 5.69
CA PRO A 149 -13.70 -5.51 4.88
C PRO A 149 -12.71 -4.81 3.93
N TYR A 150 -11.50 -4.52 4.41
CA TYR A 150 -10.47 -3.89 3.56
C TYR A 150 -10.06 -4.80 2.40
N THR A 151 -9.64 -6.03 2.69
CA THR A 151 -9.19 -6.98 1.67
C THR A 151 -10.30 -7.26 0.65
N ASP A 152 -11.50 -7.55 1.13
CA ASP A 152 -12.61 -7.99 0.28
C ASP A 152 -13.11 -6.85 -0.62
N THR A 153 -13.10 -5.60 -0.12
CA THR A 153 -13.44 -4.43 -0.92
C THR A 153 -12.35 -4.05 -1.92
N LYS A 154 -11.06 -4.29 -1.62
CA LYS A 154 -9.98 -4.13 -2.61
C LYS A 154 -10.10 -5.17 -3.73
N ILE A 155 -10.45 -6.43 -3.43
CA ILE A 155 -10.74 -7.45 -4.46
C ILE A 155 -11.89 -7.01 -5.35
N ALA A 156 -13.00 -6.53 -4.77
CA ALA A 156 -14.14 -6.05 -5.53
C ALA A 156 -13.79 -4.82 -6.38
N GLY A 157 -13.00 -3.89 -5.84
CA GLY A 157 -12.51 -2.70 -6.56
C GLY A 157 -11.67 -3.07 -7.79
N GLU A 158 -10.79 -4.06 -7.70
CA GLU A 158 -10.04 -4.56 -8.87
C GLU A 158 -10.97 -5.07 -9.98
N HIS A 159 -12.02 -5.82 -9.62
CA HIS A 159 -13.00 -6.29 -10.61
C HIS A 159 -13.75 -5.14 -11.28
N VAL A 160 -14.07 -4.08 -10.54
CA VAL A 160 -14.69 -2.88 -11.12
C VAL A 160 -13.77 -2.20 -12.13
N VAL A 161 -12.47 -2.06 -11.80
CA VAL A 161 -11.47 -1.47 -12.70
C VAL A 161 -11.28 -2.31 -13.96
N LEU A 162 -11.12 -3.64 -13.81
CA LEU A 162 -10.96 -4.56 -14.96
C LEU A 162 -12.18 -4.58 -15.87
N ALA A 163 -13.40 -4.55 -15.29
CA ALA A 163 -14.63 -4.50 -16.05
C ALA A 163 -14.75 -3.21 -16.88
N ALA A 164 -14.41 -2.07 -16.30
CA ALA A 164 -14.41 -0.79 -16.99
C ALA A 164 -13.38 -0.73 -18.13
N HIS A 165 -12.16 -1.26 -17.86
CA HIS A 165 -11.15 -1.38 -18.91
C HIS A 165 -11.62 -2.27 -20.07
N ALA A 166 -12.18 -3.45 -19.77
CA ALA A 166 -12.70 -4.39 -20.77
C ALA A 166 -13.87 -3.82 -21.58
N ALA A 167 -14.67 -2.94 -20.96
CA ALA A 167 -15.76 -2.21 -21.64
C ALA A 167 -15.25 -1.04 -22.50
N GLY A 168 -13.96 -0.71 -22.46
CA GLY A 168 -13.36 0.41 -23.19
C GLY A 168 -13.67 1.79 -22.59
N GLU A 169 -14.11 1.84 -21.33
CA GLU A 169 -14.44 3.11 -20.66
C GLU A 169 -13.17 3.93 -20.37
N VAL A 170 -12.08 3.28 -19.93
CA VAL A 170 -10.79 3.92 -19.65
C VAL A 170 -9.65 2.91 -19.77
N ALA A 171 -8.49 3.34 -20.26
CA ALA A 171 -7.29 2.51 -20.25
C ALA A 171 -6.73 2.43 -18.82
N ALA A 172 -6.98 1.31 -18.11
CA ALA A 172 -6.64 1.18 -16.70
C ALA A 172 -5.56 0.14 -16.43
N THR A 173 -4.71 0.41 -15.43
CA THR A 173 -3.71 -0.52 -14.86
C THR A 173 -3.94 -0.62 -13.36
N ILE A 174 -3.78 -1.83 -12.80
CA ILE A 174 -3.90 -2.07 -11.36
C ILE A 174 -2.51 -2.37 -10.80
N ILE A 175 -2.12 -1.64 -9.76
CA ILE A 175 -0.89 -1.88 -9.01
C ILE A 175 -1.22 -2.53 -7.67
N ARG A 176 -0.57 -3.65 -7.35
CA ARG A 176 -0.61 -4.30 -6.04
C ARG A 176 0.73 -4.10 -5.35
N PRO A 177 0.89 -3.05 -4.53
CA PRO A 177 2.11 -2.87 -3.77
C PRO A 177 2.25 -3.92 -2.67
N ALA A 178 3.48 -4.32 -2.39
CA ALA A 178 3.84 -5.14 -1.25
C ALA A 178 3.83 -4.31 0.05
N ASP A 179 4.75 -4.52 0.96
CA ASP A 179 4.80 -3.84 2.25
C ASP A 179 5.52 -2.49 2.11
N VAL A 180 4.78 -1.44 1.79
CA VAL A 180 5.33 -0.11 1.49
C VAL A 180 5.80 0.58 2.77
N TYR A 181 7.04 1.05 2.81
CA TYR A 181 7.61 1.76 3.95
C TYR A 181 8.38 3.01 3.52
N GLY A 182 8.72 3.85 4.48
CA GLY A 182 9.48 5.09 4.29
C GLY A 182 8.99 6.22 5.19
N PRO A 183 9.50 7.44 5.01
CA PRO A 183 9.10 8.64 5.73
C PRO A 183 7.59 8.86 5.72
N GLY A 184 6.96 9.00 6.90
CA GLY A 184 5.51 9.20 7.03
C GLY A 184 4.64 7.93 6.99
N CYS A 185 5.21 6.76 6.77
CA CYS A 185 4.46 5.50 6.80
C CYS A 185 3.95 5.19 8.20
N ARG A 186 2.63 5.18 8.40
CA ARG A 186 2.04 4.83 9.70
C ARG A 186 2.08 3.33 10.00
N PRO A 187 1.54 2.42 9.13
CA PRO A 187 1.35 1.03 9.50
C PRO A 187 2.66 0.25 9.67
N TRP A 188 3.69 0.59 8.91
CA TRP A 188 4.95 -0.16 8.92
C TRP A 188 6.13 0.56 9.59
N VAL A 189 5.98 1.84 9.95
CA VAL A 189 7.03 2.64 10.60
C VAL A 189 6.55 3.20 11.95
N LEU A 190 5.57 4.11 11.95
CA LEU A 190 5.20 4.85 13.16
C LEU A 190 4.48 3.98 14.20
N GLU A 191 3.53 3.16 13.79
CA GLU A 191 2.77 2.30 14.71
C GLU A 191 3.62 1.20 15.34
N PRO A 192 4.47 0.45 14.57
CA PRO A 192 5.42 -0.48 15.16
C PRO A 192 6.42 0.20 16.10
N LEU A 193 6.97 1.35 15.72
CA LEU A 193 7.89 2.12 16.57
C LEU A 193 7.25 2.47 17.91
N ALA A 194 6.02 2.97 17.89
CA ALA A 194 5.25 3.28 19.10
C ALA A 194 4.95 2.03 19.94
N ALA A 195 4.61 0.90 19.30
CA ALA A 195 4.35 -0.36 19.98
C ALA A 195 5.61 -0.93 20.64
N ILE A 196 6.78 -0.84 19.97
CA ILE A 196 8.08 -1.27 20.52
C ILE A 196 8.42 -0.44 21.76
N ARG A 197 8.32 0.90 21.69
CA ARG A 197 8.56 1.80 22.83
C ARG A 197 7.67 1.47 24.02
N ALA A 198 6.42 1.14 23.76
CA ALA A 198 5.46 0.79 24.80
C ALA A 198 5.66 -0.65 25.33
N GLY A 199 6.64 -1.41 24.85
CA GLY A 199 6.88 -2.81 25.23
C GLY A 199 5.76 -3.78 24.83
N ARG A 200 4.91 -3.38 23.86
CA ARG A 200 3.71 -4.13 23.42
C ARG A 200 3.88 -4.80 22.05
N PHE A 201 5.04 -4.62 21.42
CA PHE A 201 5.32 -5.22 20.14
C PHE A 201 5.68 -6.70 20.28
N LEU A 202 5.13 -7.55 19.41
CA LEU A 202 5.44 -8.97 19.34
C LEU A 202 5.26 -9.51 17.92
N LEU A 203 6.06 -10.50 17.56
CA LEU A 203 6.02 -11.17 16.27
C LEU A 203 5.50 -12.61 16.39
N PRO A 204 4.68 -13.08 15.44
CA PRO A 204 4.33 -14.49 15.30
C PRO A 204 5.46 -15.31 14.67
N ASN A 205 5.34 -16.63 14.72
CA ASN A 205 6.24 -17.59 14.05
C ASN A 205 7.73 -17.33 14.35
N HIS A 206 8.03 -16.89 15.57
CA HIS A 206 9.38 -16.54 15.99
C HIS A 206 10.05 -15.51 15.06
N GLY A 207 9.26 -14.59 14.46
CA GLY A 207 9.74 -13.56 13.57
C GLY A 207 10.17 -14.06 12.17
N ARG A 208 9.83 -15.30 11.80
CA ARG A 208 10.21 -15.91 10.52
C ARG A 208 9.23 -15.65 9.37
N GLY A 209 8.16 -14.90 9.61
CA GLY A 209 7.27 -14.47 8.54
C GLY A 209 8.02 -13.61 7.52
N LEU A 210 7.68 -13.74 6.25
CA LEU A 210 8.32 -12.96 5.17
C LEU A 210 7.70 -11.57 5.08
N PHE A 211 8.55 -10.59 4.82
CA PHE A 211 8.21 -9.20 4.62
C PHE A 211 8.86 -8.73 3.31
N THR A 212 8.05 -8.37 2.32
CA THR A 212 8.55 -7.89 1.03
C THR A 212 8.48 -6.36 1.05
N ALA A 213 9.42 -5.75 1.79
CA ALA A 213 9.47 -4.31 1.99
C ALA A 213 9.81 -3.59 0.69
N ILE A 214 8.96 -2.64 0.27
CA ILE A 214 9.24 -1.75 -0.85
C ILE A 214 9.33 -0.31 -0.34
N TYR A 215 10.42 0.38 -0.66
CA TYR A 215 10.58 1.80 -0.32
C TYR A 215 9.61 2.64 -1.15
N VAL A 216 9.07 3.70 -0.56
CA VAL A 216 8.01 4.49 -1.19
C VAL A 216 8.42 5.09 -2.53
N ASP A 217 9.67 5.52 -2.69
CA ASP A 217 10.15 6.10 -3.95
C ASP A 217 10.15 5.05 -5.08
N ASP A 218 10.60 3.82 -4.79
CA ASP A 218 10.55 2.71 -5.77
C ASP A 218 9.12 2.39 -6.19
N LEU A 219 8.18 2.37 -5.22
CA LEU A 219 6.77 2.18 -5.54
C LEU A 219 6.25 3.29 -6.45
N VAL A 220 6.56 4.54 -6.14
CA VAL A 220 6.14 5.70 -6.94
C VAL A 220 6.70 5.59 -8.37
N ASP A 221 7.98 5.29 -8.52
CA ASP A 221 8.61 5.12 -9.83
C ASP A 221 7.97 3.97 -10.63
N GLY A 222 7.63 2.85 -9.96
CA GLY A 222 6.90 1.74 -10.59
C GLY A 222 5.47 2.10 -11.00
N ILE A 223 4.75 2.89 -10.20
CA ILE A 223 3.42 3.42 -10.55
C ILE A 223 3.51 4.32 -11.79
N LEU A 224 4.49 5.23 -11.84
CA LEU A 224 4.67 6.14 -12.97
C LEU A 224 5.12 5.40 -14.24
N ALA A 225 5.97 4.40 -14.13
CA ALA A 225 6.31 3.52 -15.24
C ALA A 225 5.06 2.80 -15.80
N ALA A 226 4.19 2.27 -14.92
CA ALA A 226 2.94 1.64 -15.34
C ALA A 226 1.95 2.64 -15.96
N ALA A 227 1.94 3.88 -15.49
CA ALA A 227 1.08 4.94 -15.98
C ALA A 227 1.42 5.36 -17.42
N THR A 228 2.71 5.33 -17.77
CA THR A 228 3.22 5.83 -19.05
C THR A 228 3.53 4.72 -20.07
N THR A 229 3.54 3.46 -19.64
CA THR A 229 3.75 2.31 -20.52
C THR A 229 2.43 1.83 -21.11
N GLU A 230 2.27 1.93 -22.43
CA GLU A 230 1.01 1.61 -23.12
C GLU A 230 0.57 0.16 -22.90
N VAL A 231 1.49 -0.79 -23.01
CA VAL A 231 1.21 -2.22 -22.83
C VAL A 231 0.83 -2.61 -21.40
N ALA A 232 0.98 -1.71 -20.42
CA ALA A 232 0.53 -1.95 -19.05
C ALA A 232 -0.99 -1.86 -18.87
N ALA A 233 -1.72 -1.29 -19.85
CA ALA A 233 -3.18 -1.20 -19.80
C ALA A 233 -3.82 -2.60 -19.80
N GLY A 234 -4.83 -2.79 -18.94
CA GLY A 234 -5.51 -4.08 -18.74
C GLY A 234 -4.75 -5.05 -17.84
N HIS A 235 -3.56 -4.67 -17.35
CA HIS A 235 -2.76 -5.54 -16.50
C HIS A 235 -2.89 -5.19 -15.01
N ILE A 236 -2.77 -6.24 -14.20
CA ILE A 236 -2.45 -6.17 -12.78
C ILE A 236 -0.95 -6.39 -12.67
N ILE A 237 -0.27 -5.58 -11.88
CA ILE A 237 1.19 -5.62 -11.71
C ILE A 237 1.54 -5.55 -10.23
N HIS A 238 2.36 -6.48 -9.77
CA HIS A 238 2.93 -6.46 -8.42
C HIS A 238 4.16 -5.57 -8.37
N LEU A 239 4.29 -4.78 -7.30
CA LEU A 239 5.48 -4.02 -7.00
C LEU A 239 5.94 -4.35 -5.57
N GLY A 240 7.08 -5.00 -5.44
CA GLY A 240 7.70 -5.37 -4.18
C GLY A 240 9.16 -4.96 -4.12
N GLY A 241 9.78 -5.01 -2.95
CA GLY A 241 11.21 -4.78 -2.80
C GLY A 241 12.05 -5.88 -3.46
N GLU A 242 13.36 -5.64 -3.55
CA GLU A 242 14.31 -6.52 -4.24
C GLU A 242 14.31 -7.94 -3.69
N GLN A 243 14.37 -8.07 -2.36
CA GLN A 243 14.39 -9.36 -1.69
C GLN A 243 13.45 -9.38 -0.48
N PRO A 244 12.77 -10.50 -0.23
CA PRO A 244 12.02 -10.66 0.99
C PRO A 244 12.99 -10.84 2.16
N VAL A 245 12.68 -10.19 3.28
CA VAL A 245 13.37 -10.37 4.56
C VAL A 245 12.43 -11.00 5.58
N THR A 246 12.94 -11.46 6.69
CA THR A 246 12.08 -11.90 7.79
C THR A 246 11.48 -10.69 8.53
N THR A 247 10.32 -10.88 9.15
CA THR A 247 9.74 -9.83 10.02
C THR A 247 10.68 -9.47 11.17
N ALA A 248 11.50 -10.44 11.67
CA ALA A 248 12.49 -10.15 12.69
C ALA A 248 13.61 -9.22 12.17
N GLU A 249 14.09 -9.40 10.95
CA GLU A 249 15.08 -8.52 10.31
C GLU A 249 14.50 -7.13 10.10
N TYR A 250 13.33 -7.01 9.47
CA TYR A 250 12.69 -5.73 9.21
C TYR A 250 12.46 -4.92 10.50
N PHE A 251 11.78 -5.50 11.49
CA PHE A 251 11.50 -4.80 12.75
C PHE A 251 12.72 -4.67 13.64
N GLY A 252 13.77 -5.46 13.42
CA GLY A 252 15.08 -5.33 14.08
C GLY A 252 15.74 -3.97 13.85
N HIS A 253 15.48 -3.30 12.69
CA HIS A 253 15.95 -1.94 12.45
C HIS A 253 15.40 -0.97 13.48
N PHE A 254 14.11 -1.04 13.83
CA PHE A 254 13.51 -0.16 14.85
C PHE A 254 14.07 -0.43 16.25
N TYR A 255 14.38 -1.67 16.59
CA TYR A 255 15.05 -2.00 17.84
C TYR A 255 16.42 -1.33 17.91
N ARG A 256 17.22 -1.38 16.83
CA ARG A 256 18.51 -0.68 16.74
C ARG A 256 18.35 0.84 16.84
N MET A 257 17.41 1.43 16.11
CA MET A 257 17.11 2.88 16.15
C MET A 257 16.75 3.36 17.56
N LEU A 258 16.13 2.48 18.37
CA LEU A 258 15.75 2.76 19.75
C LEU A 258 16.84 2.41 20.79
N GLY A 259 18.01 1.91 20.36
CA GLY A 259 19.08 1.47 21.24
C GLY A 259 18.72 0.24 22.09
N LEU A 260 17.77 -0.58 21.63
CA LEU A 260 17.34 -1.78 22.33
C LEU A 260 18.21 -2.96 21.92
N GLU A 261 18.69 -3.71 22.90
CA GLU A 261 19.50 -4.93 22.68
C GLU A 261 18.60 -6.13 22.36
N GLY A 262 19.11 -7.01 21.50
CA GLY A 262 18.49 -8.29 21.15
C GLY A 262 17.42 -8.19 20.04
N PRO A 263 16.91 -9.35 19.61
CA PRO A 263 15.90 -9.42 18.55
C PRO A 263 14.51 -9.00 19.06
N PRO A 264 13.60 -8.64 18.15
CA PRO A 264 12.20 -8.38 18.48
C PRO A 264 11.57 -9.55 19.24
N ARG A 265 10.72 -9.22 20.23
CA ARG A 265 9.97 -10.24 20.98
C ARG A 265 9.13 -11.07 20.02
N SER A 266 9.24 -12.38 20.10
CA SER A 266 8.56 -13.28 19.20
C SER A 266 8.07 -14.56 19.90
N TYR A 267 6.97 -15.11 19.39
CA TYR A 267 6.32 -16.29 19.94
C TYR A 267 5.88 -17.24 18.81
N SER A 268 5.46 -18.44 19.18
CA SER A 268 4.75 -19.30 18.22
C SER A 268 3.52 -18.56 17.67
N THR A 269 3.10 -18.87 16.45
CA THR A 269 1.93 -18.21 15.83
C THR A 269 0.68 -18.33 16.68
N ARG A 270 0.44 -19.50 17.30
CA ARG A 270 -0.73 -19.72 18.18
C ARG A 270 -0.69 -18.83 19.41
N THR A 271 0.47 -18.73 20.06
CA THR A 271 0.66 -17.87 21.23
C THR A 271 0.51 -16.40 20.86
N ALA A 272 1.11 -15.95 19.77
CA ALA A 272 1.02 -14.57 19.29
C ALA A 272 -0.44 -14.18 19.00
N ILE A 273 -1.20 -15.03 18.32
CA ILE A 273 -2.62 -14.81 18.07
C ILE A 273 -3.41 -14.72 19.39
N ALA A 274 -3.17 -15.64 20.35
CA ALA A 274 -3.87 -15.63 21.63
C ALA A 274 -3.61 -14.33 22.41
N VAL A 275 -2.35 -13.87 22.45
CA VAL A 275 -1.97 -12.59 23.09
C VAL A 275 -2.61 -11.41 22.38
N ALA A 276 -2.55 -11.36 21.04
CA ALA A 276 -3.14 -10.28 20.26
C ALA A 276 -4.66 -10.19 20.43
N GLU A 277 -5.37 -11.34 20.46
CA GLU A 277 -6.81 -11.39 20.69
C GLU A 277 -7.20 -10.98 22.13
N ALA A 278 -6.40 -11.36 23.13
CA ALA A 278 -6.60 -10.91 24.50
C ALA A 278 -6.42 -9.38 24.61
N ALA A 279 -5.38 -8.85 24.00
CA ALA A 279 -5.16 -7.41 23.92
C ALA A 279 -6.31 -6.69 23.20
N ARG A 280 -6.74 -7.19 22.04
CA ARG A 280 -7.88 -6.65 21.30
C ARG A 280 -9.15 -6.56 22.16
N ARG A 281 -9.47 -7.61 22.90
CA ARG A 281 -10.63 -7.62 23.82
C ARG A 281 -10.50 -6.56 24.91
N SER A 282 -9.31 -6.37 25.49
CA SER A 282 -9.10 -5.35 26.51
C SER A 282 -9.27 -3.93 25.95
N TYR A 283 -8.81 -3.66 24.71
CA TYR A 283 -9.05 -2.39 24.04
C TYR A 283 -10.52 -2.16 23.74
N GLN A 284 -11.25 -3.20 23.28
CA GLN A 284 -12.70 -3.11 23.03
C GLN A 284 -13.48 -2.82 24.31
N LEU A 285 -13.15 -3.47 25.44
CA LEU A 285 -13.76 -3.17 26.73
C LEU A 285 -13.48 -1.76 27.21
N ALA A 286 -12.32 -1.19 26.83
CA ALA A 286 -11.96 0.19 27.13
C ALA A 286 -12.49 1.19 26.08
N HIS A 287 -13.32 0.75 25.11
CA HIS A 287 -13.81 1.56 23.99
C HIS A 287 -12.70 2.26 23.19
N LYS A 288 -11.52 1.64 23.08
CA LYS A 288 -10.37 2.17 22.31
C LYS A 288 -10.23 1.44 20.97
N PRO A 289 -9.99 2.18 19.88
CA PRO A 289 -9.72 1.55 18.60
C PRO A 289 -8.40 0.78 18.65
N THR A 290 -8.32 -0.33 17.92
CA THR A 290 -7.07 -1.11 17.79
C THR A 290 -7.11 -1.95 16.52
N GLU A 291 -5.99 -2.01 15.81
CA GLU A 291 -5.76 -2.93 14.69
C GLU A 291 -5.26 -4.31 15.16
N LEU A 292 -4.93 -4.45 16.46
CA LEU A 292 -4.44 -5.70 17.01
C LEU A 292 -5.49 -6.83 16.87
N GLY A 293 -5.00 -8.03 16.61
CA GLY A 293 -5.84 -9.22 16.49
C GLY A 293 -5.22 -10.28 15.58
N ARG A 294 -5.96 -11.36 15.35
CA ARG A 294 -5.57 -12.46 14.46
C ARG A 294 -5.09 -11.95 13.10
N GLY A 295 -5.79 -10.97 12.51
CA GLY A 295 -5.50 -10.45 11.18
C GLY A 295 -4.10 -9.90 11.02
N VAL A 296 -3.62 -9.11 11.99
CA VAL A 296 -2.26 -8.57 11.97
C VAL A 296 -1.23 -9.69 12.14
N MET A 297 -1.49 -10.66 13.03
CA MET A 297 -0.58 -11.79 13.23
C MET A 297 -0.45 -12.66 11.97
N GLU A 298 -1.55 -12.88 11.26
CA GLU A 298 -1.51 -13.60 9.97
C GLU A 298 -0.76 -12.81 8.90
N MET A 299 -0.93 -11.50 8.83
CA MET A 299 -0.23 -10.62 7.91
C MET A 299 1.29 -10.61 8.18
N LEU A 300 1.70 -10.67 9.45
CA LEU A 300 3.11 -10.78 9.85
C LEU A 300 3.67 -12.21 9.73
N ASN A 301 2.88 -13.19 9.34
CA ASN A 301 3.26 -14.59 9.17
C ASN A 301 3.19 -15.06 7.71
N LYS A 302 3.41 -14.16 6.76
CA LYS A 302 3.46 -14.50 5.35
C LYS A 302 4.57 -15.51 5.08
N SER A 303 4.36 -16.41 4.13
CA SER A 303 5.29 -17.50 3.82
C SER A 303 5.83 -17.47 2.40
N ARG A 304 5.39 -16.51 1.60
CA ARG A 304 5.73 -16.43 0.18
C ARG A 304 6.21 -15.02 -0.17
N PRO A 305 7.31 -14.90 -0.92
CA PRO A 305 7.74 -13.62 -1.48
C PRO A 305 6.78 -13.18 -2.59
N VAL A 306 6.74 -11.90 -2.84
CA VAL A 306 6.04 -11.30 -3.99
C VAL A 306 6.97 -11.34 -5.20
N SER A 307 6.44 -11.67 -6.37
CA SER A 307 7.18 -11.66 -7.63
C SER A 307 7.06 -10.31 -8.33
N ASN A 308 8.18 -9.74 -8.74
CA ASN A 308 8.27 -8.55 -9.60
C ASN A 308 8.45 -8.90 -11.09
N ALA A 309 8.40 -10.20 -11.46
CA ALA A 309 8.74 -10.65 -12.81
C ALA A 309 7.93 -9.92 -13.91
N LYS A 310 6.64 -9.68 -13.66
CA LYS A 310 5.77 -8.98 -14.60
C LYS A 310 6.09 -7.48 -14.69
N ALA A 311 6.42 -6.84 -13.57
CA ALA A 311 6.87 -5.46 -13.57
C ALA A 311 8.17 -5.29 -14.37
N HIS A 312 9.12 -6.20 -14.19
CA HIS A 312 10.35 -6.22 -14.97
C HIS A 312 10.07 -6.43 -16.46
N GLU A 313 9.24 -7.42 -16.82
CA GLU A 313 8.93 -7.76 -18.22
C GLU A 313 8.20 -6.64 -18.95
N LEU A 314 7.15 -6.05 -18.34
CA LEU A 314 6.30 -5.08 -19.02
C LEU A 314 6.82 -3.64 -18.91
N LEU A 315 7.46 -3.29 -17.78
CA LEU A 315 7.84 -1.92 -17.46
C LEU A 315 9.35 -1.69 -17.49
N GLY A 316 10.16 -2.75 -17.56
CA GLY A 316 11.61 -2.67 -17.30
C GLY A 316 11.92 -2.19 -15.88
N TRP A 317 10.95 -2.27 -14.95
CA TRP A 317 11.07 -1.73 -13.61
C TRP A 317 11.67 -2.75 -12.63
N GLU A 318 12.60 -2.26 -11.83
CA GLU A 318 13.20 -2.95 -10.68
C GLU A 318 13.35 -1.97 -9.51
N PRO A 319 13.15 -2.41 -8.26
CA PRO A 319 13.41 -1.58 -7.10
C PRO A 319 14.90 -1.25 -7.00
N GLN A 320 15.22 0.00 -6.64
CA GLN A 320 16.58 0.51 -6.58
C GLN A 320 17.08 0.73 -5.16
N VAL A 321 16.15 0.90 -4.19
CA VAL A 321 16.48 1.22 -2.81
C VAL A 321 16.55 -0.07 -1.99
N SER A 322 17.73 -0.41 -1.51
CA SER A 322 17.91 -1.54 -0.59
C SER A 322 17.20 -1.28 0.74
N LEU A 323 16.91 -2.36 1.49
CA LEU A 323 16.27 -2.22 2.81
C LEU A 323 17.13 -1.37 3.76
N ASP A 324 18.44 -1.58 3.79
CA ASP A 324 19.36 -0.84 4.67
C ASP A 324 19.36 0.66 4.32
N GLU A 325 19.40 1.02 3.04
CA GLU A 325 19.34 2.40 2.60
C GLU A 325 17.99 3.05 2.92
N GLY A 326 16.88 2.38 2.59
CA GLY A 326 15.54 2.89 2.89
C GLY A 326 15.30 3.05 4.39
N MET A 327 15.85 2.14 5.21
CA MET A 327 15.79 2.26 6.67
C MET A 327 16.67 3.40 7.20
N ALA A 328 17.83 3.65 6.60
CA ALA A 328 18.67 4.80 6.96
C ALA A 328 17.96 6.13 6.67
N ARG A 329 17.36 6.28 5.49
CA ARG A 329 16.53 7.45 5.13
C ARG A 329 15.32 7.61 6.05
N THR A 330 14.69 6.50 6.43
CA THR A 330 13.56 6.50 7.36
C THR A 330 13.99 6.90 8.77
N GLU A 331 15.15 6.44 9.24
CA GLU A 331 15.73 6.83 10.54
C GLU A 331 16.06 8.31 10.59
N GLU A 332 16.69 8.85 9.54
CA GLU A 332 16.98 10.28 9.44
C GLU A 332 15.70 11.12 9.54
N TRP A 333 14.66 10.75 8.79
CA TRP A 333 13.36 11.40 8.89
C TRP A 333 12.75 11.30 10.29
N LEU A 334 12.78 10.11 10.91
CA LEU A 334 12.26 9.91 12.27
C LEU A 334 12.98 10.78 13.30
N ARG A 335 14.29 11.06 13.12
CA ARG A 335 15.05 11.99 13.98
C ARG A 335 14.66 13.43 13.73
N THR A 336 14.58 13.85 12.47
CA THR A 336 14.21 15.21 12.06
C THR A 336 12.83 15.60 12.57
N GLU A 337 11.86 14.67 12.48
CA GLU A 337 10.49 14.89 12.98
C GLU A 337 10.32 14.66 14.50
N GLY A 338 11.41 14.38 15.21
CA GLY A 338 11.37 14.18 16.67
C GLY A 338 10.72 12.86 17.11
N HIS A 339 10.52 11.92 16.18
CA HIS A 339 10.01 10.59 16.51
C HIS A 339 11.06 9.69 17.15
N LEU A 340 12.34 9.95 16.99
CA LEU A 340 13.42 9.35 17.77
C LEU A 340 14.00 10.45 18.67
N GLY A 341 14.12 10.20 19.98
CA GLY A 341 14.81 11.11 20.87
C GLY A 341 16.27 11.31 20.40
N ASP A 342 16.90 12.41 20.84
CA ASP A 342 18.32 12.60 20.58
C ASP A 342 19.08 11.34 21.02
N ALA A 343 19.97 10.86 20.15
CA ALA A 343 20.86 9.77 20.55
C ALA A 343 21.56 10.21 21.82
N ALA A 344 21.38 9.44 22.90
CA ALA A 344 22.10 9.71 24.15
C ALA A 344 23.60 9.81 23.79
N ARG A 345 24.13 11.05 23.94
CA ARG A 345 25.54 11.33 23.77
C ARG A 345 26.36 10.62 24.83
#